data_4577dc610c9a5e21836a7a4712348b5a
#
_entry.id   4577dc610c9a5e21836a7a4712348b5a
#
_cell.length_a   1.000
_cell.length_b   1.000
_cell.length_c   1.000
_cell.angle_alpha   90.00
_cell.angle_beta   90.00
_cell.angle_gamma   90.00
#
_symmetry.space_group_name_H-M   'P 1'
#
loop_
_entity.id
_entity.type
_entity.pdbx_description
1 polymer ?
#
loop_
_entity_poly.entity_id
_entity_poly.type
_entity_poly.pdbx_seq_one_letter_code
_entity_poly.pdbx_strand_id
1 'polypeptide(L)'
;MTMSESIRHYRTEKQLTQEGLASMLGVSAQAVSKWETTDTYPDPALLIPLAEALEISLDTLFGRETVYENNLAYRIQKSIGERSAEEQFPYVHAMCWQIVKGLYGHDFSDGDYDITPLPEDFVSASYICRDGGISDMANGKARYYFTAPEPADGWGDAIGDAKTAHRIFSALGDEDILRAVLYLHSKENGYLFEPEVLGTACAIAGDRLPSVMDAMCALHLVSRVPMELDGVMRMLYRSHPSHRVIALLLLGGQYFYDAGYSCQAHTRQKPFLG
;
A
#
# COMPACT_ATOMS: atom_id res chain seq x y z
N MET A 1 -17.24 -13.59 24.30
CA MET A 1 -18.39 -14.50 24.02
C MET A 1 -18.21 -15.79 24.80
N THR A 2 -19.27 -16.40 25.30
CA THR A 2 -19.23 -17.78 25.81
C THR A 2 -19.26 -18.76 24.65
N MET A 3 -18.89 -20.03 24.86
CA MET A 3 -18.97 -21.05 23.81
C MET A 3 -20.38 -21.18 23.22
N SER A 4 -21.41 -21.12 24.08
CA SER A 4 -22.82 -21.17 23.66
C SER A 4 -23.18 -20.02 22.73
N GLU A 5 -22.73 -18.82 23.06
CA GLU A 5 -22.92 -17.62 22.22
C GLU A 5 -22.14 -17.75 20.92
N SER A 6 -20.91 -18.29 20.93
CA SER A 6 -20.10 -18.50 19.75
C SER A 6 -20.76 -19.49 18.80
N ILE A 7 -21.20 -20.65 19.30
CA ILE A 7 -21.89 -21.65 18.47
C ILE A 7 -23.11 -21.03 17.78
N ARG A 8 -23.96 -20.35 18.52
CA ARG A 8 -25.16 -19.71 17.99
C ARG A 8 -24.82 -18.62 16.97
N HIS A 9 -23.84 -17.77 17.28
CA HIS A 9 -23.44 -16.64 16.44
C HIS A 9 -22.95 -17.15 15.07
N TYR A 10 -21.92 -18.00 15.05
CA TYR A 10 -21.30 -18.45 13.82
C TYR A 10 -22.20 -19.40 13.01
N ARG A 11 -23.02 -20.23 13.65
CA ARG A 11 -24.07 -20.99 12.96
C ARG A 11 -25.04 -20.08 12.20
N THR A 12 -25.50 -19.02 12.87
CA THR A 12 -26.45 -18.08 12.27
C THR A 12 -25.81 -17.26 11.14
N GLU A 13 -24.57 -16.83 11.31
CA GLU A 13 -23.79 -16.13 10.28
C GLU A 13 -23.66 -16.97 9.02
N LYS A 14 -23.45 -18.28 9.17
CA LYS A 14 -23.42 -19.24 8.07
C LYS A 14 -24.80 -19.67 7.57
N GLN A 15 -25.87 -19.08 8.07
CA GLN A 15 -27.24 -19.40 7.70
C GLN A 15 -27.62 -20.89 7.91
N LEU A 16 -26.92 -21.58 8.80
CA LEU A 16 -27.22 -22.97 9.15
C LEU A 16 -28.38 -23.03 10.17
N THR A 17 -29.28 -24.00 9.99
CA THR A 17 -30.26 -24.36 11.04
C THR A 17 -29.60 -25.22 12.11
N GLN A 18 -30.23 -25.38 13.27
CA GLN A 18 -29.73 -26.30 14.30
C GLN A 18 -29.71 -27.76 13.77
N GLU A 19 -30.71 -28.13 12.96
CA GLU A 19 -30.74 -29.42 12.27
C GLU A 19 -29.62 -29.60 11.24
N GLY A 20 -29.30 -28.49 10.52
CA GLY A 20 -28.21 -28.50 9.54
C GLY A 20 -26.86 -28.74 10.20
N LEU A 21 -26.55 -28.00 11.26
CA LEU A 21 -25.32 -28.19 12.03
C LEU A 21 -25.28 -29.58 12.69
N ALA A 22 -26.40 -30.03 13.25
CA ALA A 22 -26.52 -31.37 13.87
C ALA A 22 -26.22 -32.47 12.87
N SER A 23 -26.77 -32.38 11.65
CA SER A 23 -26.50 -33.33 10.57
C SER A 23 -25.03 -33.40 10.18
N MET A 24 -24.33 -32.25 10.11
CA MET A 24 -22.90 -32.21 9.82
C MET A 24 -22.06 -32.91 10.89
N LEU A 25 -22.49 -32.84 12.15
CA LEU A 25 -21.77 -33.37 13.30
C LEU A 25 -22.21 -34.77 13.72
N GLY A 26 -23.25 -35.34 13.06
CA GLY A 26 -23.79 -36.67 13.41
C GLY A 26 -24.46 -36.69 14.79
N VAL A 27 -25.06 -35.60 15.24
CA VAL A 27 -25.76 -35.47 16.52
C VAL A 27 -27.22 -35.06 16.33
N SER A 28 -28.01 -35.03 17.43
CA SER A 28 -29.40 -34.55 17.34
C SER A 28 -29.48 -33.04 17.35
N ALA A 29 -30.49 -32.44 16.71
CA ALA A 29 -30.77 -30.99 16.78
C ALA A 29 -31.00 -30.52 18.20
N GLN A 30 -31.55 -31.39 19.08
CA GLN A 30 -31.71 -31.09 20.50
C GLN A 30 -30.37 -30.91 21.22
N ALA A 31 -29.32 -31.65 20.81
CA ALA A 31 -27.96 -31.46 21.37
C ALA A 31 -27.43 -30.08 21.01
N VAL A 32 -27.51 -29.69 19.73
CA VAL A 32 -27.10 -28.34 19.29
C VAL A 32 -27.89 -27.25 20.01
N SER A 33 -29.21 -27.41 20.13
CA SER A 33 -30.05 -26.48 20.87
C SER A 33 -29.64 -26.33 22.34
N LYS A 34 -29.26 -27.44 23.01
CA LYS A 34 -28.73 -27.40 24.37
C LYS A 34 -27.40 -26.65 24.46
N TRP A 35 -26.49 -26.87 23.53
CA TRP A 35 -25.21 -26.17 23.51
C TRP A 35 -25.38 -24.65 23.34
N GLU A 36 -26.41 -24.22 22.63
CA GLU A 36 -26.68 -22.78 22.38
C GLU A 36 -27.48 -22.10 23.48
N THR A 37 -28.19 -22.85 24.34
CA THR A 37 -29.15 -22.28 25.30
C THR A 37 -28.85 -22.59 26.76
N THR A 38 -28.00 -23.55 27.04
CA THR A 38 -27.65 -23.99 28.39
C THR A 38 -26.12 -24.04 28.55
N ASP A 39 -25.65 -24.17 29.81
CA ASP A 39 -24.21 -24.37 30.08
C ASP A 39 -23.73 -25.80 29.79
N THR A 40 -24.32 -26.45 28.78
CA THR A 40 -23.96 -27.81 28.35
C THR A 40 -22.93 -27.71 27.21
N TYR A 41 -21.80 -28.37 27.38
CA TYR A 41 -20.75 -28.36 26.37
C TYR A 41 -20.83 -29.57 25.45
N PRO A 42 -20.38 -29.45 24.16
CA PRO A 42 -20.18 -30.60 23.28
C PRO A 42 -19.16 -31.57 23.88
N ASP A 43 -19.27 -32.85 23.50
CA ASP A 43 -18.22 -33.83 23.81
C ASP A 43 -16.88 -33.33 23.26
N PRO A 44 -15.77 -33.49 24.00
CA PRO A 44 -14.44 -33.09 23.52
C PRO A 44 -14.08 -33.60 22.12
N ALA A 45 -14.55 -34.80 21.75
CA ALA A 45 -14.35 -35.37 20.43
C ALA A 45 -15.08 -34.61 19.30
N LEU A 46 -16.10 -33.82 19.65
CA LEU A 46 -16.88 -33.02 18.69
C LEU A 46 -16.33 -31.58 18.55
N LEU A 47 -15.41 -31.13 19.41
CA LEU A 47 -14.94 -29.75 19.39
C LEU A 47 -14.22 -29.38 18.07
N ILE A 48 -13.37 -30.27 17.55
CA ILE A 48 -12.69 -30.04 16.29
C ILE A 48 -13.68 -30.07 15.11
N PRO A 49 -14.52 -31.12 14.95
CA PRO A 49 -15.55 -31.13 13.91
C PRO A 49 -16.52 -29.95 13.97
N LEU A 50 -16.86 -29.48 15.17
CA LEU A 50 -17.70 -28.30 15.36
C LEU A 50 -17.02 -27.01 14.89
N ALA A 51 -15.75 -26.82 15.27
CA ALA A 51 -14.97 -25.68 14.83
C ALA A 51 -14.79 -25.67 13.30
N GLU A 52 -14.51 -26.84 12.70
CA GLU A 52 -14.44 -27.02 11.24
C GLU A 52 -15.77 -26.72 10.54
N ALA A 53 -16.89 -27.25 11.05
CA ALA A 53 -18.23 -27.02 10.50
C ALA A 53 -18.62 -25.53 10.56
N LEU A 54 -18.18 -24.83 11.58
CA LEU A 54 -18.38 -23.39 11.75
C LEU A 54 -17.27 -22.54 11.05
N GLU A 55 -16.21 -23.17 10.54
CA GLU A 55 -15.01 -22.54 9.95
C GLU A 55 -14.36 -21.49 10.88
N ILE A 56 -14.23 -21.83 12.15
CA ILE A 56 -13.62 -20.99 13.19
C ILE A 56 -12.52 -21.77 13.91
N SER A 57 -11.64 -21.03 14.62
CA SER A 57 -10.65 -21.66 15.50
C SER A 57 -11.31 -22.20 16.80
N LEU A 58 -10.63 -23.12 17.46
CA LEU A 58 -11.06 -23.55 18.82
C LEU A 58 -11.04 -22.38 19.81
N ASP A 59 -10.07 -21.46 19.70
CA ASP A 59 -10.02 -20.29 20.58
C ASP A 59 -11.21 -19.38 20.36
N THR A 60 -11.65 -19.17 19.10
CA THR A 60 -12.90 -18.48 18.78
C THR A 60 -14.12 -19.21 19.37
N LEU A 61 -14.17 -20.52 19.23
CA LEU A 61 -15.25 -21.35 19.77
C LEU A 61 -15.36 -21.17 21.29
N PHE A 62 -14.22 -21.13 21.98
CA PHE A 62 -14.16 -20.90 23.43
C PHE A 62 -14.28 -19.43 23.85
N GLY A 63 -14.52 -18.53 22.90
CA GLY A 63 -14.66 -17.11 23.17
C GLY A 63 -13.38 -16.39 23.59
N ARG A 64 -12.24 -17.01 23.35
CA ARG A 64 -10.92 -16.44 23.69
C ARG A 64 -10.43 -15.44 22.66
N GLU A 65 -10.85 -15.58 21.40
CA GLU A 65 -10.57 -14.61 20.34
C GLU A 65 -11.67 -13.55 20.32
N THR A 66 -11.30 -12.30 20.32
CA THR A 66 -12.24 -11.22 20.05
C THR A 66 -12.59 -11.24 18.56
N VAL A 67 -13.80 -10.79 18.19
CA VAL A 67 -14.24 -10.63 16.79
C VAL A 67 -13.21 -9.85 15.96
N TYR A 68 -12.45 -8.99 16.61
CA TYR A 68 -11.39 -8.20 15.98
C TYR A 68 -10.14 -9.05 15.62
N GLU A 69 -9.78 -10.06 16.42
CA GLU A 69 -8.58 -10.87 16.17
C GLU A 69 -8.71 -11.78 14.96
N ASN A 70 -9.92 -12.16 14.58
CA ASN A 70 -10.21 -12.87 13.33
C ASN A 70 -10.36 -11.94 12.12
N ASN A 71 -10.44 -10.62 12.34
CA ASN A 71 -10.52 -9.65 11.25
C ASN A 71 -9.15 -9.48 10.60
N LEU A 72 -9.04 -9.80 9.30
CA LEU A 72 -7.81 -9.68 8.53
C LEU A 72 -7.23 -8.26 8.60
N ALA A 73 -8.06 -7.23 8.47
CA ALA A 73 -7.61 -5.84 8.52
C ALA A 73 -7.01 -5.49 9.89
N TYR A 74 -7.64 -5.92 10.98
CA TYR A 74 -7.11 -5.75 12.33
C TYR A 74 -5.76 -6.44 12.51
N ARG A 75 -5.64 -7.70 12.07
CA ARG A 75 -4.39 -8.47 12.14
C ARG A 75 -3.26 -7.79 11.37
N ILE A 76 -3.56 -7.28 10.16
CA ILE A 76 -2.60 -6.51 9.36
C ILE A 76 -2.15 -5.26 10.13
N GLN A 77 -3.10 -4.44 10.59
CA GLN A 77 -2.78 -3.21 11.32
C GLN A 77 -1.96 -3.48 12.58
N LYS A 78 -2.35 -4.49 13.37
CA LYS A 78 -1.65 -4.91 14.58
C LYS A 78 -0.23 -5.38 14.25
N SER A 79 -0.08 -6.26 13.27
CA SER A 79 1.24 -6.81 12.88
C SER A 79 2.22 -5.74 12.40
N ILE A 80 1.73 -4.67 11.79
CA ILE A 80 2.56 -3.52 11.40
C ILE A 80 2.86 -2.64 12.62
N GLY A 81 1.85 -2.34 13.43
CA GLY A 81 1.97 -1.43 14.57
C GLY A 81 2.87 -1.94 15.71
N GLU A 82 3.04 -3.26 15.84
CA GLU A 82 3.93 -3.88 16.82
C GLU A 82 5.42 -3.83 16.43
N ARG A 83 5.75 -3.36 15.22
CA ARG A 83 7.14 -3.22 14.74
C ARG A 83 7.69 -1.84 14.99
N SER A 84 9.01 -1.74 15.11
CA SER A 84 9.72 -0.46 15.15
C SER A 84 9.50 0.31 13.84
N ALA A 85 9.61 1.64 13.90
CA ALA A 85 9.42 2.50 12.72
C ALA A 85 10.34 2.12 11.54
N GLU A 86 11.54 1.63 11.82
CA GLU A 86 12.51 1.19 10.80
C GLU A 86 12.10 -0.13 10.13
N GLU A 87 11.42 -1.02 10.85
CA GLU A 87 10.98 -2.33 10.35
C GLU A 87 9.64 -2.28 9.63
N GLN A 88 8.82 -1.25 9.87
CA GLN A 88 7.45 -1.18 9.30
C GLN A 88 7.46 -1.21 7.78
N PHE A 89 8.24 -0.33 7.13
CA PHE A 89 8.25 -0.25 5.67
C PHE A 89 8.81 -1.50 4.98
N PRO A 90 9.95 -2.08 5.41
CA PRO A 90 10.42 -3.37 4.87
C PRO A 90 9.39 -4.50 5.02
N TYR A 91 8.70 -4.56 6.15
CA TYR A 91 7.66 -5.55 6.38
C TYR A 91 6.42 -5.34 5.48
N VAL A 92 5.94 -4.11 5.35
CA VAL A 92 4.83 -3.77 4.43
C VAL A 92 5.20 -4.11 3.00
N HIS A 93 6.44 -3.83 2.58
CA HIS A 93 6.91 -4.20 1.25
C HIS A 93 6.92 -5.72 1.03
N ALA A 94 7.32 -6.52 2.05
CA ALA A 94 7.22 -7.97 2.00
C ALA A 94 5.76 -8.47 1.92
N MET A 95 4.82 -7.80 2.61
CA MET A 95 3.38 -8.07 2.44
C MET A 95 2.92 -7.78 1.02
N CYS A 96 3.38 -6.68 0.41
CA CYS A 96 3.06 -6.35 -0.98
C CYS A 96 3.56 -7.43 -1.95
N TRP A 97 4.67 -8.08 -1.67
CA TRP A 97 5.15 -9.23 -2.44
C TRP A 97 4.14 -10.39 -2.43
N GLN A 98 3.53 -10.69 -1.29
CA GLN A 98 2.46 -11.70 -1.21
C GLN A 98 1.22 -11.28 -2.00
N ILE A 99 0.88 -9.98 -2.01
CA ILE A 99 -0.21 -9.44 -2.82
C ILE A 99 0.09 -9.62 -4.32
N VAL A 100 1.31 -9.33 -4.76
CA VAL A 100 1.74 -9.54 -6.16
C VAL A 100 1.62 -11.00 -6.55
N LYS A 101 2.06 -11.94 -5.71
CA LYS A 101 1.89 -13.39 -5.94
C LYS A 101 0.41 -13.74 -6.11
N GLY A 102 -0.46 -13.27 -5.23
CA GLY A 102 -1.91 -13.49 -5.31
C GLY A 102 -2.53 -12.91 -6.58
N LEU A 103 -2.14 -11.70 -6.97
CA LEU A 103 -2.60 -11.07 -8.21
C LEU A 103 -2.09 -11.80 -9.46
N TYR A 104 -0.90 -12.37 -9.42
CA TYR A 104 -0.35 -13.14 -10.54
C TYR A 104 -1.15 -14.41 -10.82
N GLY A 105 -1.69 -15.05 -9.77
CA GLY A 105 -2.68 -16.13 -9.91
C GLY A 105 -2.11 -17.47 -10.32
N HIS A 106 -0.82 -17.71 -10.18
CA HIS A 106 -0.21 -19.02 -10.26
C HIS A 106 0.05 -19.58 -8.87
N ASP A 107 -0.04 -20.89 -8.72
CA ASP A 107 0.46 -21.60 -7.57
C ASP A 107 1.98 -21.35 -7.46
N PHE A 108 2.33 -20.40 -6.64
CA PHE A 108 3.67 -20.38 -6.09
C PHE A 108 3.73 -21.55 -5.10
N SER A 109 4.09 -22.72 -5.61
CA SER A 109 4.11 -23.99 -4.87
C SER A 109 5.15 -24.04 -3.75
N ASP A 110 5.82 -22.94 -3.48
CA ASP A 110 6.95 -22.89 -2.58
C ASP A 110 6.57 -22.89 -1.10
N GLY A 111 5.26 -22.91 -0.78
CA GLY A 111 4.79 -23.09 0.61
C GLY A 111 5.18 -21.97 1.58
N ASP A 112 5.91 -20.98 1.10
CA ASP A 112 6.39 -19.87 1.92
C ASP A 112 5.34 -18.76 1.98
N TYR A 113 4.47 -18.88 2.97
CA TYR A 113 3.49 -17.85 3.32
C TYR A 113 4.00 -16.88 4.38
N ASP A 114 5.28 -16.97 4.75
CA ASP A 114 5.88 -16.08 5.73
C ASP A 114 6.11 -14.69 5.14
N ILE A 115 5.74 -13.68 5.90
CA ILE A 115 5.97 -12.28 5.56
C ILE A 115 7.32 -11.89 6.15
N THR A 116 8.39 -12.21 5.43
CA THR A 116 9.74 -11.80 5.77
C THR A 116 10.24 -10.74 4.80
N PRO A 117 11.03 -9.75 5.27
CA PRO A 117 11.66 -8.80 4.38
C PRO A 117 12.51 -9.52 3.34
N LEU A 118 12.36 -9.11 2.07
CA LEU A 118 13.16 -9.67 0.98
C LEU A 118 14.64 -9.35 1.20
N PRO A 119 15.56 -10.27 0.88
CA PRO A 119 16.99 -10.03 0.96
C PRO A 119 17.42 -8.79 0.18
N GLU A 120 18.47 -8.10 0.60
CA GLU A 120 18.93 -6.88 -0.07
C GLU A 120 19.49 -7.14 -1.47
N ASP A 121 20.04 -8.32 -1.70
CA ASP A 121 20.54 -8.80 -2.96
C ASP A 121 19.46 -9.39 -3.89
N PHE A 122 18.22 -9.52 -3.41
CA PHE A 122 17.10 -9.94 -4.23
C PHE A 122 16.66 -8.80 -5.15
N VAL A 123 17.23 -8.75 -6.33
CA VAL A 123 16.90 -7.76 -7.36
C VAL A 123 15.91 -8.35 -8.35
N SER A 124 14.71 -7.83 -8.36
CA SER A 124 13.67 -8.21 -9.31
C SER A 124 12.68 -7.08 -9.53
N ALA A 125 11.96 -7.17 -10.62
CA ALA A 125 10.78 -6.34 -10.87
C ALA A 125 9.59 -7.26 -11.14
N SER A 126 8.40 -6.76 -10.92
CA SER A 126 7.16 -7.47 -11.21
C SER A 126 6.13 -6.49 -11.69
N TYR A 127 5.43 -6.81 -12.76
CA TYR A 127 4.30 -6.00 -13.20
C TYR A 127 3.10 -6.87 -13.58
N ILE A 128 1.92 -6.36 -13.31
CA ILE A 128 0.65 -6.97 -13.69
C ILE A 128 -0.19 -5.87 -14.34
N CYS A 129 -0.63 -6.12 -15.56
CA CYS A 129 -1.49 -5.21 -16.31
C CYS A 129 -2.66 -6.04 -16.86
N ARG A 130 -3.86 -5.82 -16.30
CA ARG A 130 -5.08 -6.54 -16.63
C ARG A 130 -6.26 -5.57 -16.80
N ASP A 131 -7.36 -6.07 -17.37
CA ASP A 131 -8.66 -5.39 -17.28
C ASP A 131 -9.10 -5.41 -15.82
N GLY A 132 -9.03 -4.31 -15.16
CA GLY A 132 -9.31 -4.18 -13.72
C GLY A 132 -8.21 -3.47 -12.95
N GLY A 133 -7.01 -3.31 -13.54
CA GLY A 133 -5.98 -2.50 -12.90
C GLY A 133 -4.55 -2.83 -13.30
N ILE A 134 -3.65 -2.08 -12.69
CA ILE A 134 -2.21 -2.22 -12.85
C ILE A 134 -1.53 -2.37 -11.50
N SER A 135 -0.45 -3.12 -11.48
CA SER A 135 0.43 -3.28 -10.31
C SER A 135 1.88 -3.32 -10.79
N ASP A 136 2.74 -2.62 -10.10
CA ASP A 136 4.17 -2.55 -10.35
C ASP A 136 4.95 -2.63 -9.03
N MET A 137 5.99 -3.44 -8.99
CA MET A 137 6.81 -3.63 -7.81
C MET A 137 8.28 -3.75 -8.22
N ALA A 138 9.13 -3.06 -7.51
CA ALA A 138 10.57 -3.20 -7.62
C ALA A 138 11.20 -3.65 -6.31
N ASN A 139 12.17 -4.56 -6.44
CA ASN A 139 13.05 -5.03 -5.38
C ASN A 139 14.49 -4.82 -5.85
N GLY A 140 15.23 -3.89 -5.27
CA GLY A 140 16.59 -3.57 -5.67
C GLY A 140 17.12 -2.39 -4.87
N LYS A 141 17.91 -1.53 -5.49
CA LYS A 141 18.40 -0.29 -4.85
C LYS A 141 17.25 0.59 -4.36
N ALA A 142 16.16 0.66 -5.13
CA ALA A 142 14.90 1.24 -4.70
C ALA A 142 13.88 0.11 -4.57
N ARG A 143 13.11 0.15 -3.50
CA ARG A 143 12.02 -0.77 -3.25
C ARG A 143 10.73 0.01 -3.22
N TYR A 144 9.78 -0.37 -4.06
CA TYR A 144 8.45 0.23 -4.05
C TYR A 144 7.40 -0.79 -4.49
N TYR A 145 6.16 -0.50 -4.16
CA TYR A 145 4.98 -1.16 -4.68
C TYR A 145 3.96 -0.10 -5.07
N PHE A 146 3.45 -0.22 -6.27
CA PHE A 146 2.38 0.60 -6.79
C PHE A 146 1.25 -0.29 -7.28
N THR A 147 0.02 0.06 -6.94
CA THR A 147 -1.18 -0.59 -7.50
C THR A 147 -2.25 0.46 -7.73
N ALA A 148 -2.94 0.34 -8.83
CA ALA A 148 -4.09 1.17 -9.15
C ALA A 148 -5.19 0.30 -9.75
N PRO A 149 -6.34 0.17 -9.07
CA PRO A 149 -7.53 -0.42 -9.67
C PRO A 149 -8.00 0.48 -10.83
N GLU A 150 -8.55 -0.13 -11.87
CA GLU A 150 -9.12 0.63 -12.98
C GLU A 150 -10.31 1.46 -12.49
N PRO A 151 -10.30 2.78 -12.71
CA PRO A 151 -11.43 3.62 -12.37
C PRO A 151 -12.71 3.19 -13.13
N ALA A 152 -13.89 3.36 -12.52
CA ALA A 152 -15.15 2.97 -13.14
C ALA A 152 -15.38 3.63 -14.52
N ASP A 153 -14.92 4.88 -14.66
CA ASP A 153 -15.03 5.68 -15.89
C ASP A 153 -13.75 5.62 -16.77
N GLY A 154 -12.86 4.65 -16.46
CA GLY A 154 -11.61 4.47 -17.18
C GLY A 154 -10.48 5.39 -16.70
N TRP A 155 -9.31 5.28 -17.34
CA TRP A 155 -8.11 6.02 -16.95
C TRP A 155 -8.11 7.48 -17.42
N GLY A 156 -8.86 7.82 -18.47
CA GLY A 156 -8.84 9.14 -19.07
C GLY A 156 -9.12 10.25 -18.07
N ASP A 157 -10.21 10.13 -17.33
CA ASP A 157 -10.61 11.12 -16.32
C ASP A 157 -9.65 11.14 -15.12
N ALA A 158 -9.12 9.98 -14.72
CA ALA A 158 -8.21 9.87 -13.59
C ALA A 158 -6.82 10.47 -13.86
N ILE A 159 -6.33 10.37 -15.10
CA ILE A 159 -5.02 10.91 -15.51
C ILE A 159 -5.10 12.41 -15.82
N GLY A 160 -6.28 12.90 -16.21
CA GLY A 160 -6.50 14.27 -16.63
C GLY A 160 -6.13 14.52 -18.10
N ASP A 161 -6.22 15.78 -18.50
CA ASP A 161 -5.98 16.16 -19.89
C ASP A 161 -4.49 16.26 -20.24
N ALA A 162 -4.19 16.17 -21.55
CA ALA A 162 -2.84 16.27 -22.08
C ALA A 162 -2.14 17.59 -21.68
N LYS A 163 -2.88 18.68 -21.47
CA LYS A 163 -2.33 19.98 -21.08
C LYS A 163 -1.81 19.95 -19.64
N THR A 164 -2.52 19.30 -18.73
CA THR A 164 -2.11 19.11 -17.33
C THR A 164 -0.88 18.21 -17.27
N ALA A 165 -0.90 17.07 -17.97
CA ALA A 165 0.24 16.16 -18.06
C ALA A 165 1.47 16.89 -18.65
N HIS A 166 1.30 17.64 -19.74
CA HIS A 166 2.37 18.42 -20.36
C HIS A 166 3.00 19.43 -19.39
N ARG A 167 2.21 20.15 -18.59
CA ARG A 167 2.74 21.09 -17.60
C ARG A 167 3.64 20.42 -16.57
N ILE A 168 3.24 19.25 -16.07
CA ILE A 168 4.00 18.50 -15.07
C ILE A 168 5.32 17.99 -15.70
N PHE A 169 5.23 17.32 -16.82
CA PHE A 169 6.39 16.70 -17.45
C PHE A 169 7.33 17.73 -18.07
N SER A 170 6.84 18.85 -18.60
CA SER A 170 7.71 19.93 -19.09
C SER A 170 8.48 20.58 -17.97
N ALA A 171 7.85 20.80 -16.82
CA ALA A 171 8.55 21.37 -15.67
C ALA A 171 9.60 20.40 -15.11
N LEU A 172 9.27 19.13 -14.95
CA LEU A 172 10.22 18.12 -14.45
C LEU A 172 11.26 17.70 -15.52
N GLY A 173 11.01 17.97 -16.80
CA GLY A 173 11.96 17.76 -17.89
C GLY A 173 12.99 18.90 -18.06
N ASP A 174 12.79 20.03 -17.39
CA ASP A 174 13.77 21.12 -17.34
C ASP A 174 14.89 20.74 -16.40
N GLU A 175 16.12 20.72 -16.90
CA GLU A 175 17.29 20.24 -16.14
C GLU A 175 17.60 21.13 -14.92
N ASP A 176 17.39 22.46 -15.03
CA ASP A 176 17.59 23.38 -13.93
C ASP A 176 16.59 23.14 -12.80
N ILE A 177 15.32 22.92 -13.17
CA ILE A 177 14.26 22.60 -12.20
C ILE A 177 14.55 21.25 -11.55
N LEU A 178 14.94 20.24 -12.33
CA LEU A 178 15.23 18.91 -11.80
C LEU A 178 16.41 18.93 -10.82
N ARG A 179 17.50 19.65 -11.14
CA ARG A 179 18.65 19.84 -10.23
C ARG A 179 18.23 20.54 -8.94
N ALA A 180 17.42 21.59 -9.03
CA ALA A 180 16.90 22.29 -7.87
C ALA A 180 16.00 21.41 -7.01
N VAL A 181 15.13 20.62 -7.62
CA VAL A 181 14.28 19.64 -6.93
C VAL A 181 15.13 18.63 -6.17
N LEU A 182 16.10 17.99 -6.81
CA LEU A 182 16.97 16.99 -6.17
C LEU A 182 17.79 17.63 -5.02
N TYR A 183 18.31 18.84 -5.22
CA TYR A 183 19.00 19.58 -4.16
C TYR A 183 18.10 19.84 -2.95
N LEU A 184 16.89 20.33 -3.16
CA LEU A 184 15.97 20.62 -2.05
C LEU A 184 15.48 19.35 -1.34
N HIS A 185 15.36 18.21 -2.04
CA HIS A 185 15.05 16.94 -1.40
C HIS A 185 16.21 16.37 -0.57
N SER A 186 17.44 16.91 -0.71
CA SER A 186 18.55 16.59 0.18
C SER A 186 18.57 17.43 1.47
N LYS A 187 17.64 18.39 1.62
CA LYS A 187 17.53 19.27 2.79
C LYS A 187 16.40 18.82 3.70
N GLU A 188 16.44 19.29 4.94
CA GLU A 188 15.35 19.09 5.89
C GLU A 188 14.05 19.71 5.39
N ASN A 189 12.94 19.16 5.82
CA ASN A 189 11.62 19.69 5.48
C ASN A 189 11.47 21.12 6.05
N GLY A 190 10.99 22.04 5.22
CA GLY A 190 10.83 23.43 5.60
C GLY A 190 12.12 24.27 5.53
N TYR A 191 13.18 23.75 4.88
CA TYR A 191 14.41 24.50 4.65
C TYR A 191 14.14 25.86 4.01
N LEU A 192 14.63 26.93 4.65
CA LEU A 192 14.50 28.30 4.18
C LEU A 192 15.76 28.73 3.43
N PHE A 193 15.59 29.38 2.28
CA PHE A 193 16.72 29.79 1.44
C PHE A 193 16.38 31.01 0.59
N GLU A 194 17.43 31.77 0.20
CA GLU A 194 17.38 32.78 -0.85
C GLU A 194 17.57 32.12 -2.20
N PRO A 195 16.95 32.62 -3.31
CA PRO A 195 17.06 32.02 -4.65
C PRO A 195 18.49 31.77 -5.12
N GLU A 196 19.40 32.69 -4.76
CA GLU A 196 20.82 32.66 -5.11
C GLU A 196 21.54 31.41 -4.60
N VAL A 197 21.02 30.81 -3.50
CA VAL A 197 21.53 29.55 -2.96
C VAL A 197 21.34 28.43 -3.98
N LEU A 198 20.19 28.38 -4.65
CA LEU A 198 19.97 27.41 -5.74
C LEU A 198 20.80 27.74 -6.97
N GLY A 199 20.91 29.01 -7.33
CA GLY A 199 21.77 29.46 -8.42
C GLY A 199 23.19 28.92 -8.27
N THR A 200 23.75 29.07 -7.08
CA THR A 200 25.11 28.60 -6.78
C THR A 200 25.19 27.08 -6.66
N ALA A 201 24.30 26.46 -5.88
CA ALA A 201 24.37 25.02 -5.57
C ALA A 201 24.03 24.13 -6.76
N CYS A 202 23.15 24.61 -7.65
CA CYS A 202 22.67 23.85 -8.81
C CYS A 202 23.24 24.35 -10.15
N ALA A 203 24.15 25.33 -10.12
CA ALA A 203 24.73 25.96 -11.32
C ALA A 203 23.64 26.50 -12.27
N ILE A 204 22.61 27.15 -11.72
CA ILE A 204 21.52 27.78 -12.48
C ILE A 204 21.94 29.22 -12.82
N ALA A 205 21.85 29.60 -14.07
CA ALA A 205 22.17 30.95 -14.52
C ALA A 205 21.21 31.96 -13.92
N GLY A 206 21.71 33.17 -13.55
CA GLY A 206 20.95 34.17 -12.83
C GLY A 206 19.70 34.67 -13.56
N ASP A 207 19.72 34.71 -14.88
CA ASP A 207 18.58 35.04 -15.73
C ASP A 207 17.50 33.94 -15.79
N ARG A 208 17.87 32.69 -15.53
CA ARG A 208 16.99 31.54 -15.44
C ARG A 208 16.31 31.38 -14.07
N LEU A 209 16.95 31.90 -13.02
CA LEU A 209 16.55 31.67 -11.64
C LEU A 209 15.10 32.09 -11.34
N PRO A 210 14.60 33.27 -11.80
CA PRO A 210 13.20 33.64 -11.59
C PRO A 210 12.20 32.65 -12.18
N SER A 211 12.44 32.16 -13.40
CA SER A 211 11.57 31.21 -14.06
C SER A 211 11.56 29.83 -13.40
N VAL A 212 12.70 29.38 -12.89
CA VAL A 212 12.83 28.16 -12.10
C VAL A 212 12.05 28.28 -10.79
N MET A 213 12.19 29.39 -10.08
CA MET A 213 11.45 29.62 -8.82
C MET A 213 9.94 29.70 -9.03
N ASP A 214 9.49 30.33 -10.12
CA ASP A 214 8.06 30.40 -10.46
C ASP A 214 7.49 29.00 -10.79
N ALA A 215 8.23 28.19 -11.55
CA ALA A 215 7.85 26.82 -11.85
C ALA A 215 7.77 25.94 -10.58
N MET A 216 8.74 26.07 -9.68
CA MET A 216 8.75 25.35 -8.41
C MET A 216 7.60 25.77 -7.50
N CYS A 217 7.24 27.05 -7.48
CA CYS A 217 6.03 27.54 -6.79
C CYS A 217 4.77 26.95 -7.40
N ALA A 218 4.66 26.91 -8.73
CA ALA A 218 3.51 26.35 -9.45
C ALA A 218 3.35 24.84 -9.21
N LEU A 219 4.43 24.11 -8.96
CA LEU A 219 4.45 22.70 -8.57
C LEU A 219 4.26 22.47 -7.06
N HIS A 220 4.09 23.55 -6.28
CA HIS A 220 4.00 23.51 -4.82
C HIS A 220 5.23 22.87 -4.11
N LEU A 221 6.39 22.94 -4.73
CA LEU A 221 7.64 22.43 -4.17
C LEU A 221 8.33 23.46 -3.27
N VAL A 222 8.00 24.73 -3.47
CA VAL A 222 8.44 25.84 -2.62
C VAL A 222 7.31 26.84 -2.40
N SER A 223 7.36 27.58 -1.29
CA SER A 223 6.48 28.72 -1.04
C SER A 223 7.31 29.98 -0.72
N ARG A 224 6.80 31.14 -1.12
CA ARG A 224 7.41 32.44 -0.83
C ARG A 224 7.19 32.82 0.63
N VAL A 225 8.24 33.29 1.29
CA VAL A 225 8.23 33.73 2.68
C VAL A 225 8.88 35.11 2.75
N PRO A 226 8.12 36.23 2.78
CA PRO A 226 8.68 37.51 3.01
C PRO A 226 9.19 37.57 4.46
N MET A 227 10.43 38.01 4.65
CA MET A 227 11.07 38.09 5.96
C MET A 227 11.90 39.40 6.06
N GLU A 228 11.79 40.07 7.18
CA GLU A 228 12.65 41.22 7.48
C GLU A 228 13.94 40.70 8.12
N LEU A 229 15.07 41.00 7.48
CA LEU A 229 16.41 40.69 7.97
C LEU A 229 17.23 41.97 7.98
N ASP A 230 17.76 42.34 9.15
CA ASP A 230 18.56 43.55 9.35
C ASP A 230 17.86 44.83 8.85
N GLY A 231 16.54 44.94 9.06
CA GLY A 231 15.74 46.09 8.64
C GLY A 231 15.44 46.14 7.13
N VAL A 232 15.77 45.10 6.39
CA VAL A 232 15.49 44.97 4.94
C VAL A 232 14.54 43.81 4.70
N MET A 233 13.43 44.08 3.99
CA MET A 233 12.52 43.05 3.54
C MET A 233 13.16 42.21 2.43
N ARG A 234 13.30 40.91 2.68
CA ARG A 234 13.81 39.94 1.70
C ARG A 234 12.75 38.90 1.39
N MET A 235 12.79 38.37 0.18
CA MET A 235 11.94 37.25 -0.21
C MET A 235 12.73 35.96 -0.11
N LEU A 236 12.43 35.17 0.94
CA LEU A 236 12.96 33.85 1.11
C LEU A 236 11.95 32.84 0.53
N TYR A 237 12.42 31.62 0.35
CA TYR A 237 11.60 30.49 -0.07
C TYR A 237 11.72 29.36 0.96
N ARG A 238 10.59 28.69 1.19
CA ARG A 238 10.54 27.49 2.05
C ARG A 238 10.33 26.27 1.17
N SER A 239 11.19 25.25 1.35
CA SER A 239 11.06 23.98 0.62
C SER A 239 9.95 23.12 1.17
N HIS A 240 9.25 22.43 0.27
CA HIS A 240 8.23 21.43 0.55
C HIS A 240 8.58 20.17 -0.24
N PRO A 241 9.50 19.29 0.26
CA PRO A 241 9.85 18.05 -0.41
C PRO A 241 8.60 17.22 -0.70
N SER A 242 8.45 16.76 -1.93
CA SER A 242 7.27 16.05 -2.38
C SER A 242 7.58 14.57 -2.59
N HIS A 243 6.96 13.71 -1.77
CA HIS A 243 7.00 12.26 -1.97
C HIS A 243 6.47 11.85 -3.36
N ARG A 244 5.58 12.63 -3.97
CA ARG A 244 5.04 12.37 -5.32
C ARG A 244 6.10 12.52 -6.40
N VAL A 245 7.00 13.49 -6.26
CA VAL A 245 8.14 13.64 -7.19
C VAL A 245 9.08 12.44 -7.06
N ILE A 246 9.38 12.03 -5.83
CA ILE A 246 10.21 10.83 -5.60
C ILE A 246 9.54 9.59 -6.21
N ALA A 247 8.23 9.41 -6.05
CA ALA A 247 7.50 8.29 -6.66
C ALA A 247 7.59 8.31 -8.19
N LEU A 248 7.41 9.48 -8.83
CA LEU A 248 7.57 9.62 -10.28
C LEU A 248 8.98 9.28 -10.75
N LEU A 249 10.01 9.71 -10.02
CA LEU A 249 11.41 9.40 -10.35
C LEU A 249 11.71 7.90 -10.19
N LEU A 250 11.16 7.27 -9.14
CA LEU A 250 11.32 5.82 -8.93
C LEU A 250 10.66 5.02 -10.05
N LEU A 251 9.40 5.34 -10.39
CA LEU A 251 8.68 4.69 -11.49
C LEU A 251 9.36 4.95 -12.84
N GLY A 252 9.75 6.20 -13.11
CA GLY A 252 10.45 6.57 -14.34
C GLY A 252 11.81 5.88 -14.49
N GLY A 253 12.52 5.66 -13.39
CA GLY A 253 13.81 4.96 -13.37
C GLY A 253 13.74 3.53 -13.93
N GLN A 254 12.58 2.86 -13.82
CA GLN A 254 12.42 1.49 -14.33
C GLN A 254 12.53 1.38 -15.86
N TYR A 255 12.23 2.45 -16.61
CA TYR A 255 12.43 2.45 -18.07
C TYR A 255 13.88 2.27 -18.49
N PHE A 256 14.83 2.52 -17.57
CA PHE A 256 16.28 2.44 -17.82
C PHE A 256 16.95 1.28 -17.08
N TYR A 257 16.18 0.49 -16.31
CA TYR A 257 16.68 -0.65 -15.58
C TYR A 257 16.35 -1.94 -16.32
N ASP A 258 17.38 -2.70 -16.68
CA ASP A 258 17.24 -4.06 -17.20
C ASP A 258 17.23 -5.04 -16.01
N ALA A 259 16.15 -5.01 -15.22
CA ALA A 259 15.96 -5.93 -14.11
C ALA A 259 15.29 -7.22 -14.59
N GLY A 260 15.73 -8.36 -14.09
CA GLY A 260 15.00 -9.61 -14.26
C GLY A 260 13.60 -9.49 -13.66
N TYR A 261 12.58 -10.01 -14.35
CA TYR A 261 11.21 -9.98 -13.86
C TYR A 261 10.85 -11.30 -13.17
N SER A 262 10.30 -11.21 -11.96
CA SER A 262 9.83 -12.37 -11.20
C SER A 262 8.38 -12.74 -11.53
N CYS A 263 7.51 -11.74 -11.69
CA CYS A 263 6.10 -11.92 -12.06
C CYS A 263 5.74 -10.94 -13.16
N GLN A 264 5.33 -11.45 -14.33
CA GLN A 264 4.87 -10.63 -15.45
C GLN A 264 3.52 -11.12 -15.93
N ALA A 265 2.52 -10.26 -15.97
CA ALA A 265 1.25 -10.53 -16.60
C ALA A 265 0.75 -9.31 -17.35
N HIS A 266 0.63 -9.41 -18.65
CA HIS A 266 0.02 -8.38 -19.48
C HIS A 266 -1.10 -9.03 -20.28
N THR A 267 -2.29 -9.06 -19.70
CA THR A 267 -3.49 -9.65 -20.30
C THR A 267 -4.60 -8.64 -20.56
N ARG A 268 -4.28 -7.35 -20.44
CA ARG A 268 -5.23 -6.28 -20.70
C ARG A 268 -5.68 -6.29 -22.15
N GLN A 269 -7.00 -6.28 -22.38
CA GLN A 269 -7.63 -6.25 -23.70
C GLN A 269 -8.17 -4.86 -24.04
N LYS A 270 -8.55 -4.08 -23.02
CA LYS A 270 -9.10 -2.74 -23.20
C LYS A 270 -7.98 -1.69 -23.41
N PRO A 271 -8.18 -0.65 -24.23
CA PRO A 271 -7.26 0.48 -24.27
C PRO A 271 -7.20 1.18 -22.89
N PHE A 272 -6.07 1.83 -22.58
CA PHE A 272 -5.95 2.64 -21.36
C PHE A 272 -6.78 3.93 -21.46
N LEU A 273 -6.75 4.55 -22.63
CA LEU A 273 -7.47 5.78 -22.93
C LEU A 273 -8.45 5.48 -24.05
N GLY A 274 -9.71 5.65 -23.79
CA GLY A 274 -10.80 5.43 -24.73
C GLY A 274 -11.86 6.51 -24.63
#